data_1b406fd6bd7d12999718abd6f5283df4
#
_entry.id   1b406fd6bd7d12999718abd6f5283df4
#
_cell.length_a   1.000
_cell.length_b   1.000
_cell.length_c   1.000
_cell.angle_alpha   90.00
_cell.angle_beta   90.00
_cell.angle_gamma   90.00
#
_symmetry.space_group_name_H-M   'P 1'
#
loop_
_entity.id
_entity.type
_entity.pdbx_description
1 polymer ?
#
loop_
_entity_poly.entity_id
_entity_poly.type
_entity_poly.pdbx_seq_one_letter_code
_entity_poly.pdbx_strand_id
1 'polypeptide(L)'
;VSKQEGVKNVFVRGLGDRYNATTFNGFPIPSEDPEYKNISLDFFSTDIIQTVGVNKAFNAGGSSDVGGANIDITSKELIGGGHFNIGVSGGFNTQTLTTDFLKMDGVNLLGIADKTQPGMENNYNFKNSLDPSEHDLQINRNYGVSGGKRFYVGPQKDALSFFLVAAHNTEYQYAEEVLRNTTTNGTIYKDQTGKVYEQKISQLALANLDYDYRNRHHLSYNFMMVHDNVQSVGDYDGMDSGKFNDDYDNMGFTRRQQANDNWLLVNQLMTNWGLTKTLSFDAGASYNVVKGSEPDRRINNLRKAAEGYTLLEGNSQQRYFSELNENDLNVKAGLTYRLADDQEEISNIRIGYNGRFVNDDFEATEYNMTVAHSSVFRLEDFSLDSYYNQENLKNGWFEIQRNVDKYTVKKDIHSAYVEAVYQFDAAWILNLGVKYDRVDICVDYDVNKGGEKGSGKIGKNYFLPSLNLKYNLTPKQAFRLGASKTYTLPQPKEISPYRYVGVNFNSQGNEKLQPSDNYNLDLKWDFNPTPTELVSLTAFYKYIKN
;
A
#
# COMPACT_ATOMS: atom_id res chain seq x y z
N VAL A 1 -12.51 9.01 -8.81
CA VAL A 1 -11.72 8.43 -7.71
C VAL A 1 -12.66 8.22 -6.55
N SER A 2 -12.70 7.03 -6.03
CA SER A 2 -13.49 6.70 -4.83
C SER A 2 -12.65 5.81 -3.92
N LYS A 3 -12.80 5.98 -2.61
CA LYS A 3 -12.31 5.07 -1.58
C LYS A 3 -13.55 4.40 -0.98
N GLN A 4 -13.57 3.10 -0.92
CA GLN A 4 -14.62 2.35 -0.24
C GLN A 4 -14.26 2.28 1.24
N GLU A 5 -15.24 2.38 2.13
CA GLU A 5 -15.02 2.27 3.57
C GLU A 5 -14.38 0.91 3.90
N GLY A 6 -13.35 0.93 4.75
CA GLY A 6 -12.55 -0.26 5.06
C GLY A 6 -11.52 -0.67 3.99
N VAL A 7 -11.48 -0.01 2.83
CA VAL A 7 -10.48 -0.24 1.79
C VAL A 7 -9.42 0.87 1.81
N LYS A 8 -8.17 0.49 2.02
CA LYS A 8 -7.03 1.42 2.12
C LYS A 8 -6.65 2.06 0.78
N ASN A 9 -7.03 1.44 -0.34
CA ASN A 9 -6.65 1.83 -1.69
C ASN A 9 -7.80 2.49 -2.47
N VAL A 10 -7.46 3.27 -3.49
CA VAL A 10 -8.43 4.01 -4.28
C VAL A 10 -8.86 3.29 -5.54
N PHE A 11 -10.11 3.49 -5.92
CA PHE A 11 -10.66 3.07 -7.20
C PHE A 11 -10.71 4.24 -8.16
N VAL A 12 -10.25 4.04 -9.37
CA VAL A 12 -10.31 5.05 -10.43
C VAL A 12 -11.07 4.47 -11.62
N ARG A 13 -12.20 5.09 -11.96
CA ARG A 13 -13.07 4.63 -13.06
C ARG A 13 -13.54 3.18 -12.94
N GLY A 14 -13.83 2.73 -11.72
CA GLY A 14 -14.22 1.35 -11.42
C GLY A 14 -13.07 0.34 -11.41
N LEU A 15 -11.83 0.76 -11.70
CA LEU A 15 -10.64 -0.07 -11.62
C LEU A 15 -9.99 0.07 -10.25
N GLY A 16 -9.77 -1.06 -9.59
CA GLY A 16 -9.17 -1.14 -8.27
C GLY A 16 -7.65 -0.99 -8.26
N ASP A 17 -7.05 -1.29 -7.12
CA ASP A 17 -5.64 -1.14 -6.82
C ASP A 17 -4.70 -1.70 -7.90
N ARG A 18 -4.96 -2.91 -8.36
CA ARG A 18 -4.15 -3.62 -9.37
C ARG A 18 -3.86 -2.80 -10.62
N TYR A 19 -4.79 -1.93 -11.02
CA TYR A 19 -4.70 -1.15 -12.26
C TYR A 19 -4.19 0.27 -12.05
N ASN A 20 -3.99 0.69 -10.81
CA ASN A 20 -3.44 1.99 -10.47
C ASN A 20 -1.93 1.90 -10.24
N ALA A 21 -1.25 3.03 -10.29
CA ALA A 21 0.14 3.17 -9.88
C ALA A 21 0.25 4.33 -8.88
N THR A 22 1.13 4.21 -7.90
CA THR A 22 1.43 5.29 -6.95
C THR A 22 2.88 5.68 -7.09
N THR A 23 3.11 7.00 -7.19
CA THR A 23 4.44 7.60 -7.24
C THR A 23 4.60 8.63 -6.14
N PHE A 24 5.81 8.79 -5.64
CA PHE A 24 6.20 9.82 -4.70
C PHE A 24 7.30 10.67 -5.31
N ASN A 25 7.03 11.97 -5.51
CA ASN A 25 7.88 12.90 -6.25
C ASN A 25 8.27 12.36 -7.65
N GLY A 26 7.30 11.72 -8.32
CA GLY A 26 7.48 11.16 -9.66
C GLY A 26 8.28 9.85 -9.74
N PHE A 27 8.62 9.19 -8.62
CA PHE A 27 9.20 7.85 -8.59
C PHE A 27 8.19 6.82 -8.08
N PRO A 28 8.14 5.62 -8.66
CA PRO A 28 7.37 4.51 -8.10
C PRO A 28 7.72 4.25 -6.64
N ILE A 29 6.72 3.91 -5.85
CA ILE A 29 6.86 3.56 -4.45
C ILE A 29 6.28 2.16 -4.22
N PRO A 30 6.98 1.28 -3.48
CA PRO A 30 6.53 -0.07 -3.19
C PRO A 30 5.36 -0.10 -2.20
N SER A 31 4.63 -1.20 -2.18
CA SER A 31 3.57 -1.44 -1.21
C SER A 31 4.12 -2.12 0.04
N GLU A 32 3.57 -1.78 1.18
CA GLU A 32 3.87 -2.41 2.47
C GLU A 32 3.16 -3.76 2.67
N ASP A 33 2.14 -4.00 1.87
CA ASP A 33 1.27 -5.17 1.99
C ASP A 33 1.35 -5.99 0.69
N PRO A 34 1.77 -7.27 0.74
CA PRO A 34 1.88 -8.12 -0.44
C PRO A 34 0.53 -8.40 -1.12
N GLU A 35 -0.61 -8.11 -0.46
CA GLU A 35 -1.94 -8.22 -1.04
C GLU A 35 -2.25 -7.10 -2.05
N TYR A 36 -1.55 -5.95 -1.97
CA TYR A 36 -1.84 -4.75 -2.76
C TYR A 36 -0.65 -4.34 -3.61
N LYS A 37 -0.95 -3.79 -4.77
CA LYS A 37 0.07 -3.24 -5.67
C LYS A 37 0.62 -1.90 -5.19
N ASN A 38 -0.26 -1.09 -4.63
CA ASN A 38 0.08 0.27 -4.23
C ASN A 38 0.08 0.38 -2.72
N ILE A 39 0.98 1.20 -2.22
CA ILE A 39 1.02 1.58 -0.82
C ILE A 39 -0.31 2.19 -0.38
N SER A 40 -0.72 1.92 0.84
CA SER A 40 -1.89 2.57 1.44
C SER A 40 -1.70 4.09 1.48
N LEU A 41 -2.70 4.85 1.04
CA LEU A 41 -2.65 6.31 1.13
C LEU A 41 -2.68 6.81 2.59
N ASP A 42 -3.07 5.97 3.53
CA ASP A 42 -3.08 6.29 4.96
C ASP A 42 -1.66 6.45 5.56
N PHE A 43 -0.61 6.03 4.81
CA PHE A 43 0.80 6.31 5.15
C PHE A 43 1.18 7.78 4.96
N PHE A 44 0.41 8.52 4.17
CA PHE A 44 0.73 9.89 3.80
C PHE A 44 -0.13 10.87 4.58
N SER A 45 0.37 11.34 5.71
CA SER A 45 -0.27 12.42 6.47
C SER A 45 -0.23 13.75 5.70
N THR A 46 -1.25 14.57 5.92
CA THR A 46 -1.27 15.96 5.42
C THR A 46 -0.10 16.81 5.91
N ASP A 47 0.63 16.34 6.92
CA ASP A 47 1.83 17.03 7.41
C ASP A 47 2.98 17.00 6.41
N ILE A 48 3.06 15.97 5.58
CA ILE A 48 4.15 15.76 4.60
C ILE A 48 3.73 15.94 3.15
N ILE A 49 2.42 15.98 2.85
CA ILE A 49 1.91 16.10 1.48
C ILE A 49 1.75 17.55 1.08
N GLN A 50 2.31 17.94 -0.08
CA GLN A 50 2.03 19.20 -0.76
C GLN A 50 0.82 19.07 -1.68
N THR A 51 0.85 18.05 -2.56
CA THR A 51 -0.24 17.79 -3.51
C THR A 51 -0.39 16.30 -3.77
N VAL A 52 -1.60 15.90 -4.17
CA VAL A 52 -1.88 14.58 -4.74
C VAL A 52 -2.46 14.77 -6.13
N GLY A 53 -1.68 14.41 -7.14
CA GLY A 53 -2.09 14.45 -8.54
C GLY A 53 -2.68 13.10 -8.96
N VAL A 54 -3.83 13.10 -9.64
CA VAL A 54 -4.42 11.88 -10.22
C VAL A 54 -4.38 11.98 -11.74
N ASN A 55 -3.35 11.37 -12.32
CA ASN A 55 -3.11 11.37 -13.75
C ASN A 55 -3.83 10.18 -14.40
N LYS A 56 -4.89 10.47 -15.15
CA LYS A 56 -5.73 9.49 -15.83
C LYS A 56 -5.32 9.25 -17.28
N ALA A 57 -4.48 10.12 -17.83
CA ALA A 57 -3.90 9.98 -19.17
C ALA A 57 -2.42 9.59 -19.04
N PHE A 58 -1.98 8.66 -19.89
CA PHE A 58 -0.59 8.23 -19.94
C PHE A 58 0.24 9.17 -20.81
N ASN A 59 1.45 9.44 -20.38
CA ASN A 59 2.51 10.06 -21.18
C ASN A 59 3.76 9.17 -21.16
N ALA A 60 4.64 9.32 -22.13
CA ALA A 60 5.78 8.42 -22.29
C ALA A 60 6.81 8.50 -21.13
N GLY A 61 6.92 9.63 -20.44
CA GLY A 61 7.77 9.79 -19.25
C GLY A 61 7.21 9.13 -17.98
N GLY A 62 5.91 8.80 -17.95
CA GLY A 62 5.21 8.28 -16.78
C GLY A 62 5.35 6.77 -16.56
N SER A 63 4.70 6.25 -15.52
CA SER A 63 4.62 4.81 -15.25
C SER A 63 3.79 4.09 -16.31
N SER A 64 4.31 2.99 -16.83
CA SER A 64 3.64 2.18 -17.86
C SER A 64 2.79 1.05 -17.30
N ASP A 65 3.09 0.60 -16.08
CA ASP A 65 2.32 -0.41 -15.34
C ASP A 65 1.07 0.22 -14.72
N VAL A 66 0.14 0.62 -15.58
CA VAL A 66 -1.09 1.33 -15.20
C VAL A 66 -2.22 1.08 -16.20
N GLY A 67 -3.40 0.72 -15.67
CA GLY A 67 -4.64 0.63 -16.45
C GLY A 67 -5.69 1.67 -16.02
N GLY A 68 -5.65 2.12 -14.77
CA GLY A 68 -6.56 3.09 -14.18
C GLY A 68 -6.02 4.52 -14.21
N ALA A 69 -5.21 4.86 -13.21
CA ALA A 69 -4.54 6.15 -13.08
C ALA A 69 -3.20 6.01 -12.35
N ASN A 70 -2.31 6.99 -12.58
CA ASN A 70 -1.15 7.21 -11.73
C ASN A 70 -1.50 8.26 -10.67
N ILE A 71 -1.32 7.90 -9.39
CA ILE A 71 -1.50 8.77 -8.23
C ILE A 71 -0.11 9.26 -7.86
N ASP A 72 0.18 10.53 -8.15
CA ASP A 72 1.47 11.14 -7.82
C ASP A 72 1.34 11.99 -6.56
N ILE A 73 2.10 11.63 -5.54
CA ILE A 73 2.15 12.31 -4.26
C ILE A 73 3.41 13.17 -4.24
N THR A 74 3.25 14.47 -4.06
CA THR A 74 4.38 15.41 -3.95
C THR A 74 4.57 15.78 -2.49
N SER A 75 5.80 15.67 -1.99
CA SER A 75 6.16 16.05 -0.63
C SER A 75 6.16 17.58 -0.44
N LYS A 76 5.92 18.01 0.79
CA LYS A 76 6.13 19.41 1.18
C LYS A 76 7.59 19.79 1.10
N GLU A 77 7.80 21.02 0.70
CA GLU A 77 9.09 21.72 0.67
C GLU A 77 9.00 23.02 1.46
N LEU A 78 10.12 23.64 1.74
CA LEU A 78 10.16 24.93 2.42
C LEU A 78 9.54 26.02 1.54
N ILE A 79 8.49 26.67 2.03
CA ILE A 79 7.89 27.84 1.41
C ILE A 79 8.39 29.10 2.13
N GLY A 80 8.99 30.03 1.37
CA GLY A 80 9.50 31.31 1.89
C GLY A 80 10.88 31.22 2.55
N GLY A 81 11.16 32.11 3.50
CA GLY A 81 12.47 32.26 4.13
C GLY A 81 12.74 31.34 5.31
N GLY A 82 11.69 30.86 5.94
CA GLY A 82 11.75 29.93 7.07
C GLY A 82 10.51 30.03 7.96
N HIS A 83 10.22 28.93 8.64
CA HIS A 83 9.16 28.84 9.67
C HIS A 83 9.49 27.69 10.64
N PHE A 84 8.80 27.70 11.76
CA PHE A 84 8.81 26.63 12.76
C PHE A 84 7.42 26.49 13.35
N ASN A 85 6.87 25.27 13.35
CA ASN A 85 5.56 24.96 13.89
C ASN A 85 5.64 23.77 14.84
N ILE A 86 4.88 23.84 15.93
CA ILE A 86 4.61 22.71 16.82
C ILE A 86 3.10 22.55 16.89
N GLY A 87 2.62 21.33 16.65
CA GLY A 87 1.22 20.95 16.75
C GLY A 87 1.00 19.88 17.79
N VAL A 88 -0.01 20.07 18.61
CA VAL A 88 -0.51 19.05 19.53
C VAL A 88 -2.04 19.05 19.39
N SER A 89 -2.60 17.90 19.10
CA SER A 89 -4.05 17.74 19.08
C SER A 89 -4.47 16.43 19.72
N GLY A 90 -5.70 16.41 20.22
CA GLY A 90 -6.32 15.24 20.80
C GLY A 90 -7.81 15.20 20.45
N GLY A 91 -8.35 13.99 20.46
CA GLY A 91 -9.76 13.77 20.18
C GLY A 91 -10.23 12.44 20.76
N PHE A 92 -11.51 12.23 20.75
CA PHE A 92 -12.11 10.96 21.17
C PHE A 92 -13.41 10.71 20.39
N ASN A 93 -13.72 9.43 20.24
CA ASN A 93 -15.02 8.99 19.77
C ASN A 93 -15.82 8.48 20.97
N THR A 94 -17.04 8.99 21.17
CA THR A 94 -17.90 8.59 22.29
C THR A 94 -18.23 7.11 22.27
N GLN A 95 -18.43 6.53 21.10
CA GLN A 95 -18.70 5.10 20.92
C GLN A 95 -17.50 4.25 21.38
N THR A 96 -16.29 4.67 21.06
CA THR A 96 -15.05 4.00 21.48
C THR A 96 -14.84 4.10 23.00
N LEU A 97 -15.11 5.28 23.60
CA LEU A 97 -14.94 5.52 25.05
C LEU A 97 -15.95 4.77 25.93
N THR A 98 -17.12 4.46 25.40
CA THR A 98 -18.19 3.77 26.16
C THR A 98 -18.17 2.25 26.01
N THR A 99 -17.18 1.73 25.29
CA THR A 99 -17.02 0.30 25.02
C THR A 99 -15.85 -0.25 25.84
N ASP A 100 -15.98 -1.46 26.37
CA ASP A 100 -14.87 -2.22 26.95
C ASP A 100 -13.90 -2.57 25.82
N PHE A 101 -12.92 -1.67 25.60
CA PHE A 101 -12.05 -1.72 24.45
C PHE A 101 -10.98 -2.80 24.60
N LEU A 102 -11.00 -3.77 23.70
CA LEU A 102 -10.03 -4.86 23.70
C LEU A 102 -8.76 -4.49 22.92
N LYS A 103 -7.61 -4.81 23.50
CA LYS A 103 -6.30 -4.64 22.90
C LYS A 103 -5.55 -5.97 22.88
N MET A 104 -4.92 -6.28 21.75
CA MET A 104 -4.03 -7.43 21.65
C MET A 104 -2.72 -7.21 22.42
N ASP A 105 -2.16 -8.30 22.93
CA ASP A 105 -0.82 -8.30 23.54
C ASP A 105 0.29 -8.37 22.49
N GLY A 106 1.48 -7.89 22.82
CA GLY A 106 2.70 -8.00 22.03
C GLY A 106 3.08 -6.75 21.23
N VAL A 107 2.38 -5.61 21.43
CA VAL A 107 2.73 -4.34 20.79
C VAL A 107 3.00 -3.27 21.84
N ASN A 108 4.16 -2.62 21.74
CA ASN A 108 4.55 -1.56 22.68
C ASN A 108 3.91 -0.20 22.36
N LEU A 109 4.19 0.81 23.20
CA LEU A 109 3.64 2.17 23.05
C LEU A 109 4.08 2.90 21.77
N LEU A 110 5.15 2.46 21.13
CA LEU A 110 5.64 3.01 19.87
C LEU A 110 5.12 2.21 18.65
N GLY A 111 4.24 1.23 18.85
CA GLY A 111 3.72 0.42 17.76
C GLY A 111 4.69 -0.69 17.30
N ILE A 112 5.79 -0.92 17.99
CA ILE A 112 6.74 -1.99 17.63
C ILE A 112 6.22 -3.31 18.21
N ALA A 113 6.01 -4.28 17.33
CA ALA A 113 5.47 -5.58 17.70
C ALA A 113 6.55 -6.62 18.03
N ASP A 114 6.26 -7.50 19.01
CA ASP A 114 7.11 -8.67 19.33
C ASP A 114 6.87 -9.77 18.29
N LYS A 115 7.97 -10.26 17.69
CA LYS A 115 7.97 -11.29 16.66
C LYS A 115 8.49 -12.63 17.15
N THR A 116 8.59 -12.81 18.48
CA THR A 116 9.13 -14.03 19.06
C THR A 116 8.23 -15.23 18.76
N GLN A 117 8.81 -16.24 18.13
CA GLN A 117 8.13 -17.49 17.78
C GLN A 117 9.01 -18.70 18.15
N PRO A 118 8.41 -19.87 18.46
CA PRO A 118 9.17 -21.08 18.71
C PRO A 118 9.83 -21.61 17.43
N GLY A 119 11.06 -22.10 17.57
CA GLY A 119 11.77 -22.70 16.44
C GLY A 119 11.35 -24.15 16.13
N MET A 120 10.63 -24.81 17.05
CA MET A 120 10.26 -26.24 16.97
C MET A 120 8.79 -26.46 17.40
N GLU A 121 8.16 -27.49 16.84
CA GLU A 121 6.75 -27.84 17.08
C GLU A 121 6.47 -28.37 18.51
N ASN A 122 7.47 -28.88 19.19
CA ASN A 122 7.37 -29.42 20.56
C ASN A 122 7.65 -28.38 21.66
N ASN A 123 7.80 -27.11 21.28
CA ASN A 123 8.10 -26.02 22.20
C ASN A 123 7.07 -24.90 22.07
N TYR A 124 6.22 -24.74 23.10
CA TYR A 124 5.28 -23.63 23.20
C TYR A 124 5.95 -22.42 23.86
N ASN A 125 6.75 -21.69 23.08
CA ASN A 125 7.48 -20.51 23.56
C ASN A 125 7.00 -19.23 22.85
N PHE A 126 5.68 -19.08 22.74
CA PHE A 126 5.10 -17.81 22.34
C PHE A 126 5.08 -16.87 23.54
N LYS A 127 5.50 -15.62 23.36
CA LYS A 127 5.50 -14.63 24.43
C LYS A 127 4.14 -13.96 24.63
N ASN A 128 3.44 -13.75 23.53
CA ASN A 128 2.23 -12.94 23.53
C ASN A 128 1.02 -13.77 23.95
N SER A 129 0.18 -13.21 24.80
CA SER A 129 -1.07 -13.80 25.27
C SER A 129 -2.05 -14.02 24.11
N LEU A 130 -2.82 -15.11 24.15
CA LEU A 130 -3.97 -15.34 23.28
C LEU A 130 -5.21 -14.56 23.75
N ASP A 131 -5.22 -14.16 25.02
CA ASP A 131 -6.32 -13.41 25.60
C ASP A 131 -6.02 -11.91 25.47
N PRO A 132 -6.91 -11.11 24.84
CA PRO A 132 -6.74 -9.67 24.76
C PRO A 132 -6.94 -9.03 26.15
N SER A 133 -6.32 -7.89 26.38
CA SER A 133 -6.51 -7.09 27.57
C SER A 133 -7.49 -5.95 27.33
N GLU A 134 -8.20 -5.53 28.37
CA GLU A 134 -9.00 -4.30 28.36
C GLU A 134 -8.09 -3.06 28.41
N HIS A 135 -8.49 -2.00 27.72
CA HIS A 135 -7.79 -0.73 27.68
C HIS A 135 -8.73 0.41 28.12
N ASP A 136 -8.39 1.09 29.21
CA ASP A 136 -9.31 1.98 29.92
C ASP A 136 -9.49 3.37 29.26
N LEU A 137 -8.57 3.84 28.40
CA LEU A 137 -8.61 5.21 27.91
C LEU A 137 -8.22 5.33 26.42
N GLN A 138 -9.23 5.45 25.56
CA GLN A 138 -9.07 5.56 24.12
C GLN A 138 -9.09 7.03 23.67
N ILE A 139 -7.98 7.73 23.89
CA ILE A 139 -7.80 9.12 23.43
C ILE A 139 -6.89 9.14 22.23
N ASN A 140 -7.40 9.65 21.10
CA ASN A 140 -6.62 9.95 19.91
C ASN A 140 -5.65 11.09 20.21
N ARG A 141 -4.40 10.94 19.79
CA ARG A 141 -3.31 11.91 20.06
C ARG A 141 -2.47 12.12 18.82
N ASN A 142 -2.20 13.37 18.52
CA ASN A 142 -1.31 13.76 17.44
C ASN A 142 -0.30 14.76 17.97
N TYR A 143 0.96 14.50 17.72
CA TYR A 143 2.09 15.37 18.02
C TYR A 143 2.88 15.61 16.75
N GLY A 144 3.08 16.87 16.39
CA GLY A 144 3.81 17.23 15.17
C GLY A 144 4.76 18.39 15.40
N VAL A 145 5.90 18.33 14.74
CA VAL A 145 6.84 19.42 14.62
C VAL A 145 7.27 19.56 13.17
N SER A 146 7.28 20.77 12.65
CA SER A 146 7.82 21.07 11.34
C SER A 146 8.55 22.39 11.33
N GLY A 147 9.57 22.49 10.47
CA GLY A 147 10.31 23.72 10.34
C GLY A 147 11.40 23.62 9.31
N GLY A 148 11.84 24.80 8.85
CA GLY A 148 12.89 24.88 7.86
C GLY A 148 13.41 26.32 7.74
N LYS A 149 14.53 26.43 7.05
CA LYS A 149 15.15 27.73 6.78
C LYS A 149 15.87 27.73 5.45
N ARG A 150 15.83 28.87 4.79
CA ARG A 150 16.59 29.17 3.59
C ARG A 150 17.80 30.04 3.93
N PHE A 151 18.93 29.66 3.42
CA PHE A 151 20.18 30.40 3.49
C PHE A 151 20.63 30.80 2.11
N TYR A 152 21.34 31.91 2.03
CA TYR A 152 21.98 32.36 0.79
C TYR A 152 23.48 32.22 0.93
N VAL A 153 24.11 31.49 0.02
CA VAL A 153 25.51 31.11 0.08
C VAL A 153 26.28 31.71 -1.09
N GLY A 154 27.50 32.15 -0.82
CA GLY A 154 28.39 32.66 -1.85
C GLY A 154 28.04 34.06 -2.41
N PRO A 155 28.89 34.61 -3.28
CA PRO A 155 28.71 35.95 -3.84
C PRO A 155 27.47 36.07 -4.75
N GLN A 156 26.99 34.94 -5.31
CA GLN A 156 25.86 34.91 -6.23
C GLN A 156 24.53 34.68 -5.50
N LYS A 157 24.58 34.54 -4.17
CA LYS A 157 23.42 34.30 -3.31
C LYS A 157 22.65 33.03 -3.73
N ASP A 158 23.40 31.94 -4.01
CA ASP A 158 22.80 30.64 -4.24
C ASP A 158 21.95 30.21 -3.03
N ALA A 159 20.77 29.66 -3.26
CA ALA A 159 19.86 29.33 -2.17
C ALA A 159 20.08 27.88 -1.69
N LEU A 160 20.28 27.71 -0.38
CA LEU A 160 20.30 26.42 0.29
C LEU A 160 19.12 26.39 1.26
N SER A 161 18.20 25.46 1.09
CA SER A 161 17.00 25.32 1.92
C SER A 161 17.00 23.96 2.59
N PHE A 162 16.56 23.89 3.84
CA PHE A 162 16.19 22.64 4.48
C PHE A 162 14.80 22.73 5.06
N PHE A 163 14.08 21.61 5.06
CA PHE A 163 12.78 21.46 5.66
C PHE A 163 12.67 20.11 6.37
N LEU A 164 12.15 20.10 7.58
CA LEU A 164 12.01 18.93 8.43
C LEU A 164 10.58 18.82 8.95
N VAL A 165 10.05 17.61 8.97
CA VAL A 165 8.78 17.26 9.62
C VAL A 165 8.99 16.01 10.44
N ALA A 166 8.43 15.96 11.65
CA ALA A 166 8.28 14.75 12.43
C ALA A 166 6.91 14.75 13.09
N ALA A 167 6.22 13.62 13.06
CA ALA A 167 4.92 13.47 13.71
C ALA A 167 4.74 12.08 14.31
N HIS A 168 3.90 12.01 15.34
CA HIS A 168 3.46 10.79 15.99
C HIS A 168 1.95 10.83 16.22
N ASN A 169 1.24 9.81 15.76
CA ASN A 169 -0.20 9.67 15.90
C ASN A 169 -0.55 8.39 16.65
N THR A 170 -1.59 8.45 17.47
CA THR A 170 -2.27 7.29 18.04
C THR A 170 -3.78 7.49 17.87
N GLU A 171 -4.43 6.53 17.24
CA GLU A 171 -5.87 6.55 16.96
C GLU A 171 -6.53 5.28 17.44
N TYR A 172 -7.78 5.38 17.88
CA TYR A 172 -8.61 4.26 18.33
C TYR A 172 -9.94 4.28 17.58
N GLN A 173 -10.36 3.11 17.13
CA GLN A 173 -11.61 2.91 16.43
C GLN A 173 -12.32 1.68 16.98
N TYR A 174 -13.65 1.79 17.14
CA TYR A 174 -14.54 0.67 17.38
C TYR A 174 -15.59 0.60 16.28
N ALA A 175 -15.86 -0.60 15.78
CA ALA A 175 -16.88 -0.83 14.78
C ALA A 175 -17.67 -2.10 15.09
N GLU A 176 -18.97 -2.06 14.81
CA GLU A 176 -19.81 -3.25 14.73
C GLU A 176 -20.06 -3.57 13.26
N GLU A 177 -19.88 -4.82 12.88
CA GLU A 177 -20.03 -5.25 11.50
C GLU A 177 -20.82 -6.54 11.35
N VAL A 178 -21.35 -6.79 10.16
CA VAL A 178 -22.01 -8.03 9.80
C VAL A 178 -21.26 -8.68 8.66
N LEU A 179 -20.78 -9.90 8.89
CA LEU A 179 -20.15 -10.74 7.87
C LEU A 179 -21.16 -11.73 7.32
N ARG A 180 -21.65 -11.49 6.10
CA ARG A 180 -22.63 -12.37 5.47
C ARG A 180 -22.15 -12.81 4.09
N ASN A 181 -22.03 -14.13 3.91
CA ASN A 181 -21.64 -14.72 2.62
C ASN A 181 -22.71 -15.70 2.15
N THR A 182 -22.94 -15.71 0.84
CA THR A 182 -23.91 -16.58 0.18
C THR A 182 -23.26 -17.40 -0.91
N THR A 183 -23.81 -18.57 -1.17
CA THR A 183 -23.49 -19.37 -2.37
C THR A 183 -24.09 -18.72 -3.63
N THR A 184 -23.73 -19.21 -4.80
CA THR A 184 -24.26 -18.71 -6.10
C THR A 184 -25.77 -18.86 -6.25
N ASN A 185 -26.39 -19.81 -5.53
CA ASN A 185 -27.84 -20.02 -5.49
C ASN A 185 -28.54 -19.28 -4.36
N GLY A 186 -27.84 -18.38 -3.64
CA GLY A 186 -28.40 -17.52 -2.61
C GLY A 186 -28.49 -18.14 -1.20
N THR A 187 -28.00 -19.36 -0.99
CA THR A 187 -27.96 -19.96 0.36
C THR A 187 -26.89 -19.26 1.20
N ILE A 188 -27.28 -18.75 2.36
CA ILE A 188 -26.36 -18.16 3.34
C ILE A 188 -25.56 -19.30 3.97
N TYR A 189 -24.22 -19.22 3.92
CA TYR A 189 -23.33 -20.17 4.58
C TYR A 189 -22.49 -19.52 5.69
N LYS A 190 -22.48 -18.19 5.77
CA LYS A 190 -21.87 -17.41 6.84
C LYS A 190 -22.77 -16.23 7.18
N ASP A 191 -23.10 -16.06 8.45
CA ASP A 191 -23.84 -14.91 8.99
C ASP A 191 -23.39 -14.67 10.43
N GLN A 192 -22.44 -13.75 10.60
CA GLN A 192 -21.81 -13.42 11.87
C GLN A 192 -21.92 -11.93 12.14
N THR A 193 -22.14 -11.58 13.40
CA THR A 193 -21.98 -10.21 13.91
C THR A 193 -20.59 -10.08 14.52
N GLY A 194 -19.88 -9.01 14.17
CA GLY A 194 -18.53 -8.73 14.62
C GLY A 194 -18.44 -7.47 15.46
N LYS A 195 -17.58 -7.48 16.47
CA LYS A 195 -17.10 -6.30 17.18
C LYS A 195 -15.61 -6.17 16.91
N VAL A 196 -15.21 -5.06 16.31
CA VAL A 196 -13.82 -4.82 15.92
C VAL A 196 -13.28 -3.63 16.68
N TYR A 197 -12.18 -3.85 17.36
CA TYR A 197 -11.43 -2.86 18.13
C TYR A 197 -10.11 -2.65 17.41
N GLU A 198 -9.81 -1.42 16.98
CA GLU A 198 -8.59 -1.11 16.25
C GLU A 198 -7.82 0.02 16.94
N GLN A 199 -6.52 -0.18 17.12
CA GLN A 199 -5.57 0.85 17.51
C GLN A 199 -4.54 1.04 16.39
N LYS A 200 -4.39 2.27 15.93
CA LYS A 200 -3.36 2.66 14.97
C LYS A 200 -2.33 3.54 15.66
N ILE A 201 -1.05 3.22 15.46
CA ILE A 201 0.09 4.01 15.93
C ILE A 201 0.97 4.30 14.71
N SER A 202 1.21 5.57 14.41
CA SER A 202 2.07 5.94 13.30
C SER A 202 3.11 6.99 13.68
N GLN A 203 4.31 6.84 13.12
CA GLN A 203 5.37 7.83 13.17
C GLN A 203 5.80 8.16 11.75
N LEU A 204 6.05 9.42 11.52
CA LEU A 204 6.61 9.87 10.26
C LEU A 204 7.74 10.87 10.48
N ALA A 205 8.70 10.85 9.57
CA ALA A 205 9.73 11.86 9.45
C ALA A 205 9.94 12.19 7.96
N LEU A 206 10.07 13.47 7.65
CA LEU A 206 10.45 13.97 6.33
C LEU A 206 11.63 14.93 6.50
N ALA A 207 12.63 14.79 5.66
CA ALA A 207 13.72 15.75 5.54
C ALA A 207 13.92 16.09 4.06
N ASN A 208 13.91 17.37 3.75
CA ASN A 208 14.16 17.88 2.42
C ASN A 208 15.34 18.86 2.46
N LEU A 209 16.26 18.73 1.53
CA LEU A 209 17.42 19.59 1.35
C LEU A 209 17.50 20.00 -0.13
N ASP A 210 17.35 21.31 -0.38
CA ASP A 210 17.36 21.87 -1.74
C ASP A 210 18.49 22.86 -1.90
N TYR A 211 19.15 22.77 -3.04
CA TYR A 211 20.21 23.69 -3.44
C TYR A 211 19.96 24.23 -4.84
N ASP A 212 19.68 25.54 -4.91
CA ASP A 212 19.51 26.30 -6.15
C ASP A 212 20.81 27.02 -6.49
N TYR A 213 21.53 26.52 -7.50
CA TYR A 213 22.76 27.12 -8.00
C TYR A 213 22.46 28.04 -9.17
N ARG A 214 22.79 29.34 -9.01
CA ARG A 214 22.61 30.38 -10.01
C ARG A 214 21.20 30.51 -10.57
N ASN A 215 20.17 30.16 -9.80
CA ASN A 215 18.77 30.12 -10.25
C ASN A 215 18.53 29.32 -11.55
N ARG A 216 19.43 28.41 -11.89
CA ARG A 216 19.42 27.66 -13.15
C ARG A 216 19.57 26.16 -12.95
N HIS A 217 20.24 25.77 -11.90
CA HIS A 217 20.50 24.38 -11.56
C HIS A 217 19.87 24.10 -10.21
N HIS A 218 19.19 23.00 -10.10
CA HIS A 218 18.52 22.57 -8.88
C HIS A 218 19.00 21.17 -8.50
N LEU A 219 19.33 20.98 -7.23
CA LEU A 219 19.68 19.70 -6.64
C LEU A 219 18.82 19.54 -5.38
N SER A 220 18.08 18.45 -5.27
CA SER A 220 17.29 18.14 -4.09
C SER A 220 17.56 16.74 -3.56
N TYR A 221 17.59 16.62 -2.24
CA TYR A 221 17.59 15.35 -1.54
C TYR A 221 16.37 15.28 -0.62
N ASN A 222 15.58 14.22 -0.79
CA ASN A 222 14.41 13.94 0.02
C ASN A 222 14.61 12.63 0.78
N PHE A 223 14.40 12.68 2.08
CA PHE A 223 14.29 11.52 2.95
C PHE A 223 12.89 11.47 3.53
N MET A 224 12.26 10.30 3.49
CA MET A 224 11.00 10.05 4.19
C MET A 224 11.07 8.70 4.93
N MET A 225 10.61 8.69 6.16
CA MET A 225 10.40 7.50 6.97
C MET A 225 8.96 7.50 7.44
N VAL A 226 8.29 6.37 7.27
CA VAL A 226 6.97 6.11 7.86
C VAL A 226 7.03 4.77 8.56
N HIS A 227 6.61 4.75 9.81
CA HIS A 227 6.28 3.54 10.56
C HIS A 227 4.80 3.57 10.87
N ASP A 228 4.08 2.54 10.48
CA ASP A 228 2.63 2.40 10.70
C ASP A 228 2.34 1.04 11.31
N ASN A 229 1.77 1.04 12.51
CA ASN A 229 1.30 -0.16 13.17
C ASN A 229 -0.21 -0.07 13.35
N VAL A 230 -0.91 -1.04 12.78
CA VAL A 230 -2.36 -1.21 12.96
C VAL A 230 -2.59 -2.53 13.67
N GLN A 231 -3.16 -2.48 14.85
CA GLN A 231 -3.52 -3.66 15.63
C GLN A 231 -5.03 -3.73 15.82
N SER A 232 -5.59 -4.92 15.67
CA SER A 232 -7.02 -5.16 15.79
C SER A 232 -7.35 -6.42 16.59
N VAL A 233 -8.43 -6.35 17.33
CA VAL A 233 -9.13 -7.49 17.92
C VAL A 233 -10.52 -7.52 17.32
N GLY A 234 -10.88 -8.61 16.67
CA GLY A 234 -12.20 -8.84 16.10
C GLY A 234 -12.86 -10.06 16.73
N ASP A 235 -13.99 -9.87 17.37
CA ASP A 235 -14.82 -10.92 17.96
C ASP A 235 -16.08 -11.10 17.11
N TYR A 236 -16.22 -12.27 16.50
CA TYR A 236 -17.30 -12.62 15.57
C TYR A 236 -18.13 -13.76 16.13
N ASP A 237 -19.42 -13.54 16.33
CA ASP A 237 -20.38 -14.55 16.82
C ASP A 237 -21.44 -14.80 15.75
N GLY A 238 -21.77 -16.06 15.52
CA GLY A 238 -22.83 -16.45 14.59
C GLY A 238 -22.50 -17.69 13.76
N MET A 239 -23.25 -17.87 12.68
CA MET A 239 -23.17 -19.02 11.81
C MET A 239 -21.99 -18.93 10.84
N ASP A 240 -21.20 -20.00 10.74
CA ASP A 240 -20.22 -20.22 9.68
C ASP A 240 -20.13 -21.73 9.38
N SER A 241 -20.90 -22.18 8.39
CA SER A 241 -20.96 -23.61 8.02
C SER A 241 -19.67 -24.15 7.39
N GLY A 242 -18.76 -23.25 6.99
CA GLY A 242 -17.42 -23.63 6.54
C GLY A 242 -16.46 -23.96 7.68
N LYS A 243 -16.75 -23.48 8.90
CA LYS A 243 -15.93 -23.68 10.09
C LYS A 243 -16.61 -24.56 11.16
N PHE A 244 -17.90 -24.32 11.44
CA PHE A 244 -18.62 -24.90 12.56
C PHE A 244 -19.66 -25.94 12.11
N ASN A 245 -19.26 -26.85 11.24
CA ASN A 245 -20.16 -27.88 10.71
C ASN A 245 -20.57 -28.87 11.80
N ASP A 246 -21.76 -28.68 12.42
CA ASP A 246 -22.32 -29.51 13.50
C ASP A 246 -23.85 -29.36 13.69
N ASP A 247 -24.36 -30.03 14.77
CA ASP A 247 -25.76 -30.09 15.14
C ASP A 247 -26.34 -28.80 15.77
N TYR A 248 -25.52 -27.76 15.99
CA TYR A 248 -25.90 -26.46 16.56
C TYR A 248 -26.03 -25.36 15.50
N ASP A 249 -26.67 -25.66 14.38
CA ASP A 249 -26.91 -24.74 13.28
C ASP A 249 -25.61 -24.05 12.74
N ASN A 250 -24.48 -24.74 12.86
CA ASN A 250 -23.16 -24.23 12.50
C ASN A 250 -22.76 -22.93 13.22
N MET A 251 -23.22 -22.76 14.45
CA MET A 251 -22.95 -21.58 15.26
C MET A 251 -21.60 -21.69 15.99
N GLY A 252 -20.92 -20.56 16.12
CA GLY A 252 -19.69 -20.47 16.86
C GLY A 252 -19.16 -19.05 17.01
N PHE A 253 -18.04 -18.95 17.68
CA PHE A 253 -17.33 -17.70 17.96
C PHE A 253 -15.94 -17.76 17.37
N THR A 254 -15.53 -16.69 16.67
CA THR A 254 -14.16 -16.52 16.15
C THR A 254 -13.57 -15.26 16.73
N ARG A 255 -12.43 -15.39 17.43
CA ARG A 255 -11.57 -14.26 17.80
C ARG A 255 -10.38 -14.18 16.84
N ARG A 256 -10.21 -13.03 16.22
CA ARG A 256 -9.04 -12.72 15.40
C ARG A 256 -8.30 -11.54 16.00
N GLN A 257 -7.03 -11.74 16.29
CA GLN A 257 -6.12 -10.69 16.73
C GLN A 257 -5.04 -10.55 15.67
N GLN A 258 -4.81 -9.34 15.19
CA GLN A 258 -3.85 -9.07 14.11
C GLN A 258 -3.15 -7.76 14.35
N ALA A 259 -1.85 -7.73 14.14
CA ALA A 259 -1.07 -6.51 14.00
C ALA A 259 -0.40 -6.50 12.62
N ASN A 260 -0.36 -5.33 12.00
CA ASN A 260 0.44 -5.04 10.83
C ASN A 260 1.46 -3.98 11.25
N ASP A 261 2.74 -4.34 11.26
CA ASP A 261 3.85 -3.47 11.67
C ASP A 261 4.72 -3.20 10.43
N ASN A 262 4.55 -2.02 9.86
CA ASN A 262 5.06 -1.68 8.54
C ASN A 262 6.00 -0.47 8.58
N TRP A 263 7.12 -0.58 7.88
CA TRP A 263 8.12 0.47 7.72
C TRP A 263 8.35 0.80 6.26
N LEU A 264 8.39 2.08 5.95
CA LEU A 264 8.77 2.60 4.66
C LEU A 264 9.88 3.63 4.84
N LEU A 265 10.98 3.43 4.12
CA LEU A 265 12.10 4.35 4.02
C LEU A 265 12.29 4.75 2.57
N VAL A 266 12.27 6.04 2.27
CA VAL A 266 12.46 6.59 0.93
C VAL A 266 13.64 7.55 0.95
N ASN A 267 14.58 7.36 0.03
CA ASN A 267 15.71 8.25 -0.21
C ASN A 267 15.70 8.65 -1.67
N GLN A 268 15.60 9.95 -1.96
CA GLN A 268 15.56 10.45 -3.32
C GLN A 268 16.60 11.55 -3.53
N LEU A 269 17.38 11.42 -4.58
CA LEU A 269 18.29 12.45 -5.06
C LEU A 269 17.83 12.87 -6.46
N MET A 270 17.53 14.13 -6.64
CA MET A 270 17.02 14.67 -7.90
C MET A 270 17.81 15.90 -8.31
N THR A 271 17.98 16.07 -9.61
CA THR A 271 18.66 17.25 -10.14
C THR A 271 18.03 17.69 -11.45
N ASN A 272 18.03 19.01 -11.67
CA ASN A 272 17.68 19.64 -12.93
C ASN A 272 18.76 20.67 -13.31
N TRP A 273 19.35 20.51 -14.46
CA TRP A 273 20.44 21.34 -14.95
C TRP A 273 20.07 22.00 -16.28
N GLY A 274 19.97 23.32 -16.28
CA GLY A 274 19.87 24.12 -17.50
C GLY A 274 21.22 24.18 -18.23
N LEU A 275 21.48 23.30 -19.20
CA LEU A 275 22.73 23.23 -19.93
C LEU A 275 22.91 24.45 -20.86
N THR A 276 21.85 24.79 -21.60
CA THR A 276 21.72 26.01 -22.41
C THR A 276 20.40 26.70 -22.10
N LYS A 277 20.07 27.75 -22.79
CA LYS A 277 18.74 28.38 -22.64
C LYS A 277 17.58 27.44 -23.09
N THR A 278 17.86 26.59 -24.07
CA THR A 278 16.89 25.69 -24.68
C THR A 278 17.10 24.22 -24.29
N LEU A 279 18.25 23.84 -23.74
CA LEU A 279 18.55 22.45 -23.38
C LEU A 279 18.66 22.29 -21.86
N SER A 280 17.88 21.41 -21.29
CA SER A 280 17.96 21.00 -19.88
C SER A 280 18.18 19.50 -19.75
N PHE A 281 18.88 19.13 -18.70
CA PHE A 281 19.09 17.75 -18.26
C PHE A 281 18.44 17.56 -16.90
N ASP A 282 17.63 16.53 -16.75
CA ASP A 282 17.08 16.09 -15.47
C ASP A 282 17.52 14.65 -15.17
N ALA A 283 17.85 14.39 -13.94
CA ALA A 283 18.17 13.05 -13.48
C ALA A 283 17.72 12.86 -12.03
N GLY A 284 17.52 11.62 -11.65
CA GLY A 284 17.22 11.30 -10.26
C GLY A 284 17.32 9.81 -9.99
N ALA A 285 17.49 9.52 -8.70
CA ALA A 285 17.46 8.17 -8.16
C ALA A 285 16.59 8.14 -6.90
N SER A 286 15.82 7.09 -6.74
CA SER A 286 15.04 6.81 -5.52
C SER A 286 15.40 5.42 -5.04
N TYR A 287 15.83 5.30 -3.79
CA TYR A 287 16.04 4.01 -3.13
C TYR A 287 15.06 3.87 -1.99
N ASN A 288 14.15 2.90 -2.14
CA ASN A 288 13.08 2.63 -1.21
C ASN A 288 13.33 1.30 -0.50
N VAL A 289 13.09 1.27 0.80
CA VAL A 289 13.11 0.04 1.61
C VAL A 289 11.75 -0.08 2.28
N VAL A 290 11.07 -1.20 2.05
CA VAL A 290 9.83 -1.56 2.74
C VAL A 290 10.09 -2.79 3.59
N LYS A 291 9.59 -2.74 4.81
CA LYS A 291 9.44 -3.90 5.69
C LYS A 291 8.00 -3.97 6.13
N GLY A 292 7.28 -4.97 5.64
CA GLY A 292 5.93 -5.28 6.08
C GLY A 292 5.96 -6.52 6.95
N SER A 293 5.26 -6.51 8.07
CA SER A 293 5.13 -7.71 8.88
C SER A 293 3.74 -7.85 9.49
N GLU A 294 3.32 -9.08 9.59
CA GLU A 294 2.15 -9.50 10.35
C GLU A 294 2.64 -10.37 11.52
N PRO A 295 3.07 -9.73 12.62
CA PRO A 295 3.63 -10.44 13.76
C PRO A 295 2.53 -11.03 14.62
N ASP A 296 2.54 -12.36 14.74
CA ASP A 296 1.68 -13.13 15.64
C ASP A 296 0.16 -12.87 15.44
N ARG A 297 -0.32 -12.98 14.19
CA ARG A 297 -1.77 -13.04 13.97
C ARG A 297 -2.32 -14.30 14.63
N ARG A 298 -3.38 -14.14 15.45
CA ARG A 298 -4.02 -15.22 16.20
C ARG A 298 -5.44 -15.39 15.73
N ILE A 299 -5.84 -16.62 15.40
CA ILE A 299 -7.21 -16.96 15.04
C ILE A 299 -7.65 -18.11 15.94
N ASN A 300 -8.66 -17.85 16.77
CA ASN A 300 -9.25 -18.83 17.67
C ASN A 300 -10.71 -19.03 17.32
N ASN A 301 -11.08 -20.29 17.07
CA ASN A 301 -12.43 -20.68 16.69
C ASN A 301 -13.01 -21.59 17.79
N LEU A 302 -14.15 -21.18 18.31
CA LEU A 302 -14.87 -21.86 19.37
C LEU A 302 -16.24 -22.27 18.82
N ARG A 303 -16.52 -23.56 18.81
CA ARG A 303 -17.80 -24.11 18.36
C ARG A 303 -18.82 -24.01 19.47
N LYS A 304 -20.09 -23.65 19.16
CA LYS A 304 -21.17 -23.63 20.12
C LYS A 304 -21.48 -25.04 20.61
N ALA A 305 -21.78 -25.18 21.89
CA ALA A 305 -22.21 -26.40 22.56
C ALA A 305 -23.51 -26.13 23.36
N ALA A 306 -24.13 -27.16 23.91
CA ALA A 306 -25.41 -27.04 24.65
C ALA A 306 -25.38 -26.01 25.79
N GLU A 307 -24.28 -25.95 26.54
CA GLU A 307 -24.10 -25.05 27.70
C GLU A 307 -22.89 -24.14 27.59
N GLY A 308 -22.57 -23.63 26.37
CA GLY A 308 -21.44 -22.75 26.18
C GLY A 308 -20.73 -23.00 24.86
N TYR A 309 -19.38 -23.03 24.89
CA TYR A 309 -18.54 -23.24 23.75
C TYR A 309 -17.51 -24.35 23.99
N THR A 310 -16.95 -24.90 22.92
CA THR A 310 -15.88 -25.86 22.97
C THR A 310 -14.80 -25.49 21.96
N LEU A 311 -13.54 -25.83 22.22
CA LEU A 311 -12.46 -25.67 21.25
C LEU A 311 -12.76 -26.51 20.01
N LEU A 312 -12.55 -25.91 18.83
CA LEU A 312 -12.76 -26.60 17.58
C LEU A 312 -11.61 -27.56 17.32
N GLU A 313 -11.92 -28.83 17.06
CA GLU A 313 -10.94 -29.83 16.67
C GLU A 313 -10.41 -29.56 15.26
N GLY A 314 -9.18 -29.99 15.00
CA GLY A 314 -8.50 -29.79 13.74
C GLY A 314 -7.63 -28.52 13.70
N ASN A 315 -7.27 -28.07 12.49
CA ASN A 315 -6.32 -26.98 12.26
C ASN A 315 -6.97 -25.59 12.29
N SER A 316 -7.91 -25.34 13.20
CA SER A 316 -8.63 -24.06 13.25
C SER A 316 -8.08 -23.05 14.24
N GLN A 317 -7.17 -23.49 15.12
CA GLN A 317 -6.48 -22.61 16.05
C GLN A 317 -5.12 -22.27 15.44
N GLN A 318 -4.87 -20.99 15.20
CA GLN A 318 -3.73 -20.58 14.40
C GLN A 318 -2.96 -19.43 15.03
N ARG A 319 -1.62 -19.51 14.94
CA ARG A 319 -0.71 -18.37 15.06
C ARG A 319 0.09 -18.24 13.77
N TYR A 320 0.21 -17.02 13.27
CA TYR A 320 0.82 -16.75 11.98
C TYR A 320 1.76 -15.56 12.10
N PHE A 321 2.93 -15.71 11.50
CA PHE A 321 3.97 -14.68 11.43
C PHE A 321 4.38 -14.51 9.98
N SER A 322 4.48 -13.27 9.50
CA SER A 322 5.06 -13.01 8.18
C SER A 322 5.95 -11.78 8.17
N GLU A 323 6.92 -11.81 7.27
CA GLU A 323 7.80 -10.68 6.96
C GLU A 323 7.96 -10.54 5.46
N LEU A 324 7.78 -9.31 4.98
CA LEU A 324 8.10 -8.83 3.65
C LEU A 324 9.28 -7.86 3.75
N ASN A 325 10.33 -8.07 2.96
CA ASN A 325 11.44 -7.15 2.84
C ASN A 325 11.63 -6.81 1.36
N GLU A 326 11.27 -5.60 0.96
CA GLU A 326 11.44 -5.13 -0.42
C GLU A 326 12.46 -3.99 -0.49
N ASN A 327 13.39 -4.11 -1.45
CA ASN A 327 14.32 -3.06 -1.85
C ASN A 327 14.00 -2.67 -3.29
N ASP A 328 13.70 -1.40 -3.53
CA ASP A 328 13.27 -0.86 -4.82
C ASP A 328 14.15 0.33 -5.21
N LEU A 329 15.06 0.12 -6.17
CA LEU A 329 15.89 1.16 -6.75
C LEU A 329 15.27 1.65 -8.06
N ASN A 330 14.98 2.93 -8.12
CA ASN A 330 14.48 3.61 -9.31
C ASN A 330 15.50 4.65 -9.76
N VAL A 331 15.75 4.72 -11.06
CA VAL A 331 16.61 5.72 -11.68
C VAL A 331 15.91 6.35 -12.89
N LYS A 332 16.09 7.63 -13.10
CA LYS A 332 15.61 8.34 -14.29
C LYS A 332 16.63 9.33 -14.78
N ALA A 333 16.69 9.52 -16.10
CA ALA A 333 17.48 10.56 -16.72
C ALA A 333 16.77 11.05 -17.98
N GLY A 334 16.81 12.34 -18.25
CA GLY A 334 16.15 12.95 -19.40
C GLY A 334 16.89 14.16 -19.91
N LEU A 335 16.78 14.36 -21.21
CA LEU A 335 17.21 15.58 -21.90
C LEU A 335 15.95 16.20 -22.53
N THR A 336 15.72 17.48 -22.25
CA THR A 336 14.61 18.24 -22.81
C THR A 336 15.17 19.38 -23.64
N TYR A 337 14.80 19.41 -24.92
CA TYR A 337 15.12 20.50 -25.85
C TYR A 337 13.86 21.31 -26.13
N ARG A 338 13.85 22.60 -25.74
CA ARG A 338 12.80 23.57 -26.08
C ARG A 338 12.98 24.04 -27.50
N LEU A 339 11.91 24.11 -28.27
CA LEU A 339 11.99 24.52 -29.68
C LEU A 339 12.18 26.01 -29.88
N ALA A 340 11.83 26.82 -28.86
CA ALA A 340 12.09 28.27 -28.85
C ALA A 340 12.73 28.72 -27.53
N ASP A 341 13.40 29.87 -27.57
CA ASP A 341 14.02 30.52 -26.38
C ASP A 341 12.97 31.34 -25.57
N ASP A 342 11.72 31.37 -26.01
CA ASP A 342 10.63 32.07 -25.35
C ASP A 342 10.08 31.21 -24.20
N GLN A 343 9.93 31.82 -23.00
CA GLN A 343 9.38 31.14 -21.83
C GLN A 343 7.87 30.89 -21.94
N GLU A 344 7.17 31.57 -22.84
CA GLU A 344 5.74 31.39 -23.08
C GLU A 344 5.46 30.17 -23.98
N GLU A 345 6.44 29.71 -24.77
CA GLU A 345 6.29 28.55 -25.64
C GLU A 345 6.61 27.25 -24.91
N ILE A 346 5.63 26.35 -24.90
CA ILE A 346 5.74 25.03 -24.25
C ILE A 346 6.28 23.94 -25.15
N SER A 347 6.54 24.25 -26.44
CA SER A 347 6.97 23.25 -27.43
C SER A 347 8.36 22.71 -27.11
N ASN A 348 8.47 21.40 -26.94
CA ASN A 348 9.71 20.73 -26.60
C ASN A 348 9.76 19.28 -27.09
N ILE A 349 10.97 18.76 -27.16
CA ILE A 349 11.23 17.33 -27.39
C ILE A 349 12.01 16.81 -26.18
N ARG A 350 11.57 15.72 -25.60
CA ARG A 350 12.22 15.04 -24.49
C ARG A 350 12.59 13.61 -24.87
N ILE A 351 13.81 13.22 -24.56
CA ILE A 351 14.27 11.85 -24.61
C ILE A 351 14.68 11.44 -23.20
N GLY A 352 14.41 10.20 -22.81
CA GLY A 352 14.78 9.79 -21.46
C GLY A 352 14.83 8.28 -21.29
N TYR A 353 15.35 7.93 -20.12
CA TYR A 353 15.46 6.57 -19.60
C TYR A 353 14.91 6.51 -18.20
N ASN A 354 14.15 5.42 -17.91
CA ASN A 354 13.72 5.06 -16.55
C ASN A 354 14.13 3.61 -16.31
N GLY A 355 14.73 3.33 -15.15
CA GLY A 355 15.04 1.99 -14.68
C GLY A 355 14.38 1.73 -13.34
N ARG A 356 13.85 0.51 -13.11
CA ARG A 356 13.34 0.07 -11.83
C ARG A 356 13.86 -1.33 -11.53
N PHE A 357 14.46 -1.50 -10.35
CA PHE A 357 15.12 -2.73 -9.91
C PHE A 357 14.60 -3.09 -8.52
N VAL A 358 13.81 -4.16 -8.44
CA VAL A 358 13.16 -4.60 -7.21
C VAL A 358 13.70 -5.96 -6.80
N ASN A 359 14.04 -6.08 -5.52
CA ASN A 359 14.26 -7.37 -4.85
C ASN A 359 13.28 -7.43 -3.68
N ASP A 360 12.47 -8.47 -3.66
CA ASP A 360 11.43 -8.72 -2.67
C ASP A 360 11.61 -10.13 -2.10
N ASP A 361 11.70 -10.20 -0.77
CA ASP A 361 11.82 -11.44 -0.02
C ASP A 361 10.64 -11.53 0.96
N PHE A 362 9.87 -12.60 0.87
CA PHE A 362 8.75 -12.88 1.75
C PHE A 362 8.92 -14.23 2.43
N GLU A 363 8.69 -14.25 3.74
CA GLU A 363 8.61 -15.47 4.53
C GLU A 363 7.39 -15.44 5.45
N ALA A 364 6.65 -16.54 5.52
CA ALA A 364 5.55 -16.73 6.43
C ALA A 364 5.70 -18.04 7.20
N THR A 365 5.44 -18.01 8.51
CA THR A 365 5.36 -19.21 9.35
C THR A 365 3.99 -19.31 9.97
N GLU A 366 3.33 -20.42 9.77
CA GLU A 366 2.03 -20.74 10.33
C GLU A 366 2.15 -21.90 11.33
N TYR A 367 1.65 -21.69 12.53
CA TYR A 367 1.48 -22.70 13.56
C TYR A 367 0.02 -23.04 13.70
N ASN A 368 -0.37 -24.27 13.30
CA ASN A 368 -1.71 -24.79 13.46
C ASN A 368 -1.76 -25.68 14.70
N MET A 369 -2.67 -25.39 15.61
CA MET A 369 -2.84 -26.12 16.85
C MET A 369 -4.05 -27.03 16.74
N THR A 370 -3.81 -28.33 16.68
CA THR A 370 -4.84 -29.37 16.61
C THR A 370 -5.22 -29.80 18.02
N VAL A 371 -6.47 -29.58 18.40
CA VAL A 371 -7.02 -29.92 19.71
C VAL A 371 -7.28 -31.42 19.80
N ALA A 372 -6.76 -32.08 20.84
CA ALA A 372 -7.00 -33.49 21.15
C ALA A 372 -7.96 -33.69 22.32
N HIS A 373 -7.97 -32.75 23.27
CA HIS A 373 -8.87 -32.78 24.44
C HIS A 373 -9.67 -31.50 24.52
N SER A 374 -10.96 -31.61 24.33
CA SER A 374 -11.88 -30.47 24.41
C SER A 374 -12.89 -30.66 25.54
N SER A 375 -13.25 -29.55 26.19
CA SER A 375 -14.32 -29.48 27.20
C SER A 375 -15.22 -28.29 26.90
N VAL A 376 -16.48 -28.36 27.41
CA VAL A 376 -17.42 -27.24 27.30
C VAL A 376 -17.10 -26.22 28.38
N PHE A 377 -17.09 -24.94 28.01
CA PHE A 377 -16.83 -23.81 28.91
C PHE A 377 -17.68 -22.59 28.52
N ARG A 378 -17.78 -21.62 29.42
CA ARG A 378 -18.34 -20.29 29.12
C ARG A 378 -17.23 -19.36 28.70
N LEU A 379 -17.52 -18.43 27.77
CA LEU A 379 -16.51 -17.47 27.26
C LEU A 379 -15.93 -16.58 28.36
N GLU A 380 -16.76 -16.19 29.33
CA GLU A 380 -16.38 -15.32 30.43
C GLU A 380 -15.41 -16.00 31.42
N ASP A 381 -15.46 -17.33 31.51
CA ASP A 381 -14.69 -18.13 32.48
C ASP A 381 -13.45 -18.78 31.85
N PHE A 382 -13.22 -18.60 30.53
CA PHE A 382 -12.22 -19.34 29.80
C PHE A 382 -11.06 -18.46 29.35
N SER A 383 -9.84 -18.83 29.74
CA SER A 383 -8.59 -18.27 29.23
C SER A 383 -7.98 -19.22 28.22
N LEU A 384 -7.73 -18.75 27.00
CA LEU A 384 -7.03 -19.52 25.96
C LEU A 384 -5.59 -19.86 26.37
N ASP A 385 -4.91 -18.96 27.09
CA ASP A 385 -3.56 -19.20 27.60
C ASP A 385 -3.53 -20.30 28.67
N SER A 386 -4.62 -20.49 29.43
CA SER A 386 -4.71 -21.59 30.39
C SER A 386 -4.76 -22.95 29.70
N TYR A 387 -5.26 -23.02 28.48
CA TYR A 387 -5.31 -24.23 27.67
C TYR A 387 -4.03 -24.40 26.83
N TYR A 388 -3.61 -23.38 26.09
CA TYR A 388 -2.45 -23.42 25.21
C TYR A 388 -1.18 -23.01 25.96
N ASN A 389 -0.49 -24.01 26.53
CA ASN A 389 0.76 -23.83 27.26
C ASN A 389 1.69 -25.04 27.06
N GLN A 390 2.93 -24.91 27.54
CA GLN A 390 3.95 -25.97 27.38
C GLN A 390 3.60 -27.26 28.11
N GLU A 391 2.90 -27.19 29.24
CA GLU A 391 2.53 -28.36 30.03
C GLU A 391 1.45 -29.17 29.30
N ASN A 392 0.41 -28.52 28.83
CA ASN A 392 -0.67 -29.16 28.09
C ASN A 392 -0.19 -29.72 26.74
N LEU A 393 0.75 -29.05 26.08
CA LEU A 393 1.42 -29.58 24.87
C LEU A 393 2.14 -30.89 25.18
N LYS A 394 2.94 -30.96 26.27
CA LYS A 394 3.61 -32.19 26.70
C LYS A 394 2.65 -33.30 27.10
N ASN A 395 1.51 -32.93 27.66
CA ASN A 395 0.46 -33.86 28.06
C ASN A 395 -0.42 -34.35 26.88
N GLY A 396 -0.17 -33.83 25.65
CA GLY A 396 -0.88 -34.23 24.45
C GLY A 396 -2.31 -33.69 24.37
N TRP A 397 -2.61 -32.56 25.03
CA TRP A 397 -3.93 -31.93 24.92
C TRP A 397 -4.12 -31.27 23.55
N PHE A 398 -3.05 -30.87 22.91
CA PHE A 398 -3.01 -30.36 21.54
C PHE A 398 -1.66 -30.67 20.91
N GLU A 399 -1.60 -30.61 19.58
CA GLU A 399 -0.39 -30.75 18.78
C GLU A 399 -0.18 -29.46 17.97
N ILE A 400 1.08 -29.15 17.68
CA ILE A 400 1.45 -28.01 16.86
C ILE A 400 2.03 -28.53 15.55
N GLN A 401 1.47 -28.08 14.42
CA GLN A 401 2.05 -28.27 13.10
C GLN A 401 2.60 -26.92 12.61
N ARG A 402 3.87 -26.88 12.22
CA ARG A 402 4.55 -25.71 11.69
C ARG A 402 4.69 -25.80 10.17
N ASN A 403 4.20 -24.79 9.47
CA ASN A 403 4.36 -24.65 8.03
C ASN A 403 5.14 -23.36 7.73
N VAL A 404 6.08 -23.41 6.79
CA VAL A 404 6.87 -22.25 6.38
C VAL A 404 6.72 -22.10 4.87
N ASP A 405 6.28 -20.94 4.45
CA ASP A 405 6.12 -20.54 3.06
C ASP A 405 7.08 -19.40 2.74
N LYS A 406 7.76 -19.47 1.60
CA LYS A 406 8.73 -18.46 1.17
C LYS A 406 8.58 -18.19 -0.32
N TYR A 407 8.77 -16.93 -0.70
CA TYR A 407 9.06 -16.58 -2.08
C TYR A 407 10.05 -15.41 -2.15
N THR A 408 10.80 -15.36 -3.23
CA THR A 408 11.67 -14.25 -3.59
C THR A 408 11.33 -13.76 -4.98
N VAL A 409 11.37 -12.44 -5.20
CA VAL A 409 11.09 -11.84 -6.50
C VAL A 409 12.22 -10.92 -6.91
N LYS A 410 12.64 -11.06 -8.15
CA LYS A 410 13.48 -10.10 -8.85
C LYS A 410 12.68 -9.49 -10.00
N LYS A 411 12.60 -8.16 -10.04
CA LYS A 411 11.92 -7.45 -11.12
C LYS A 411 12.82 -6.35 -11.64
N ASP A 412 13.19 -6.46 -12.92
CA ASP A 412 14.00 -5.49 -13.65
C ASP A 412 13.18 -4.90 -14.78
N ILE A 413 13.02 -3.57 -14.79
CA ILE A 413 12.32 -2.83 -15.84
C ILE A 413 13.26 -1.78 -16.41
N HIS A 414 13.53 -1.87 -17.71
CA HIS A 414 14.28 -0.88 -18.45
C HIS A 414 13.36 -0.19 -19.44
N SER A 415 13.33 1.14 -19.40
CA SER A 415 12.45 1.96 -20.24
C SER A 415 13.25 3.02 -20.96
N ALA A 416 13.05 3.17 -22.26
CA ALA A 416 13.54 4.30 -23.04
C ALA A 416 12.36 4.97 -23.75
N TYR A 417 12.33 6.30 -23.77
CA TYR A 417 11.23 7.02 -24.37
C TYR A 417 11.64 8.28 -25.10
N VAL A 418 10.80 8.68 -26.04
CA VAL A 418 10.78 9.98 -26.67
C VAL A 418 9.39 10.57 -26.58
N GLU A 419 9.30 11.85 -26.26
CA GLU A 419 8.06 12.62 -26.14
C GLU A 419 8.25 13.98 -26.77
N ALA A 420 7.24 14.41 -27.54
CA ALA A 420 7.23 15.73 -28.15
C ALA A 420 5.94 16.46 -27.77
N VAL A 421 6.06 17.64 -27.21
CA VAL A 421 4.97 18.57 -26.98
C VAL A 421 5.09 19.67 -28.02
N TYR A 422 4.03 19.92 -28.76
CA TYR A 422 4.00 20.95 -29.77
C TYR A 422 2.73 21.80 -29.65
N GLN A 423 2.92 23.08 -29.51
CA GLN A 423 1.86 24.08 -29.51
C GLN A 423 1.80 24.72 -30.88
N PHE A 424 0.75 24.43 -31.64
CA PHE A 424 0.56 25.01 -32.99
C PHE A 424 0.19 26.49 -32.91
N ASP A 425 -0.69 26.80 -31.94
CA ASP A 425 -1.18 28.13 -31.64
C ASP A 425 -1.77 28.14 -30.19
N ALA A 426 -2.44 29.20 -29.81
CA ALA A 426 -3.10 29.30 -28.50
C ALA A 426 -4.23 28.27 -28.30
N ALA A 427 -4.80 27.73 -29.39
CA ALA A 427 -5.90 26.79 -29.34
C ALA A 427 -5.46 25.31 -29.27
N TRP A 428 -4.39 24.93 -29.98
CA TRP A 428 -4.00 23.53 -30.17
C TRP A 428 -2.67 23.19 -29.53
N ILE A 429 -2.69 22.18 -28.65
CA ILE A 429 -1.50 21.61 -28.03
C ILE A 429 -1.55 20.09 -28.25
N LEU A 430 -0.50 19.56 -28.84
CA LEU A 430 -0.32 18.12 -29.11
C LEU A 430 0.84 17.59 -28.29
N ASN A 431 0.64 16.46 -27.58
CA ASN A 431 1.69 15.67 -26.96
C ASN A 431 1.67 14.28 -27.60
N LEU A 432 2.76 13.91 -28.22
CA LEU A 432 3.01 12.58 -28.80
C LEU A 432 4.19 11.94 -28.09
N GLY A 433 4.02 10.68 -27.72
CA GLY A 433 5.07 9.93 -27.07
C GLY A 433 5.12 8.47 -27.51
N VAL A 434 6.32 7.93 -27.44
CA VAL A 434 6.57 6.49 -27.61
C VAL A 434 7.53 6.06 -26.52
N LYS A 435 7.20 4.97 -25.85
CA LYS A 435 8.05 4.34 -24.84
C LYS A 435 8.25 2.87 -25.18
N TYR A 436 9.48 2.41 -24.98
CA TYR A 436 9.82 1.00 -25.05
C TYR A 436 10.21 0.51 -23.68
N ASP A 437 9.53 -0.53 -23.19
CA ASP A 437 9.82 -1.16 -21.91
C ASP A 437 10.24 -2.61 -22.13
N ARG A 438 11.35 -3.00 -21.48
CA ARG A 438 11.74 -4.38 -21.27
C ARG A 438 11.49 -4.73 -19.81
N VAL A 439 10.65 -5.74 -19.59
CA VAL A 439 10.25 -6.23 -18.26
C VAL A 439 10.75 -7.66 -18.10
N ASP A 440 11.56 -7.89 -17.08
CA ASP A 440 12.02 -9.21 -16.68
C ASP A 440 11.65 -9.41 -15.19
N ILE A 441 10.81 -10.43 -14.88
CA ILE A 441 10.41 -10.80 -13.53
C ILE A 441 10.77 -12.27 -13.31
N CYS A 442 11.44 -12.56 -12.22
CA CYS A 442 11.74 -13.92 -11.76
C CYS A 442 11.21 -14.11 -10.35
N VAL A 443 10.47 -15.18 -10.12
CA VAL A 443 9.94 -15.56 -8.82
C VAL A 443 10.41 -16.96 -8.50
N ASP A 444 11.06 -17.13 -7.36
CA ASP A 444 11.40 -18.43 -6.80
C ASP A 444 10.55 -18.65 -5.54
N TYR A 445 9.93 -19.81 -5.40
CA TYR A 445 9.04 -20.10 -4.28
C TYR A 445 9.25 -21.51 -3.70
N ASP A 446 9.01 -21.63 -2.39
CA ASP A 446 9.00 -22.86 -1.60
C ASP A 446 7.80 -22.80 -0.65
N VAL A 447 6.71 -23.46 -1.03
CA VAL A 447 5.39 -23.35 -0.36
C VAL A 447 4.98 -24.71 0.17
N ASN A 448 4.85 -24.81 1.50
CA ASN A 448 4.52 -26.08 2.18
C ASN A 448 3.05 -26.52 1.98
N LYS A 449 2.12 -25.58 1.94
CA LYS A 449 0.70 -25.87 1.66
C LYS A 449 0.47 -26.11 0.17
N GLY A 450 0.78 -27.27 -0.30
CA GLY A 450 0.71 -27.68 -1.69
C GLY A 450 1.94 -28.51 -2.09
N GLY A 451 3.02 -28.45 -1.27
CA GLY A 451 4.26 -29.19 -1.51
C GLY A 451 5.01 -28.71 -2.77
N GLU A 452 4.81 -27.44 -3.16
CA GLU A 452 5.34 -26.90 -4.41
C GLU A 452 6.58 -26.05 -4.16
N LYS A 453 7.67 -26.50 -4.76
CA LYS A 453 8.89 -25.70 -4.91
C LYS A 453 9.14 -25.48 -6.40
N GLY A 454 9.32 -24.23 -6.80
CA GLY A 454 9.48 -23.92 -8.20
C GLY A 454 9.93 -22.50 -8.48
N SER A 455 9.90 -22.15 -9.75
CA SER A 455 10.19 -20.80 -10.21
C SER A 455 9.31 -20.41 -11.38
N GLY A 456 8.93 -19.12 -11.44
CA GLY A 456 8.21 -18.51 -12.54
C GLY A 456 9.03 -17.39 -13.18
N LYS A 457 8.89 -17.21 -14.50
CA LYS A 457 9.56 -16.14 -15.23
C LYS A 457 8.60 -15.44 -16.19
N ILE A 458 8.63 -14.10 -16.17
CA ILE A 458 7.94 -13.25 -17.13
C ILE A 458 9.00 -12.39 -17.82
N GLY A 459 9.17 -12.56 -19.14
CA GLY A 459 10.03 -11.73 -19.98
C GLY A 459 9.19 -11.12 -21.09
N LYS A 460 8.99 -9.81 -21.11
CA LYS A 460 8.15 -9.11 -22.08
C LYS A 460 8.80 -7.82 -22.56
N ASN A 461 8.56 -7.52 -23.84
CA ASN A 461 8.91 -6.25 -24.45
C ASN A 461 7.63 -5.53 -24.84
N TYR A 462 7.54 -4.24 -24.49
CA TYR A 462 6.37 -3.43 -24.79
C TYR A 462 6.73 -2.23 -25.64
N PHE A 463 5.90 -1.96 -26.63
CA PHE A 463 5.92 -0.72 -27.40
C PHE A 463 4.64 0.05 -27.03
N LEU A 464 4.79 1.24 -26.45
CA LEU A 464 3.75 1.97 -25.75
C LEU A 464 3.58 3.37 -26.35
N PRO A 465 2.76 3.52 -27.41
CA PRO A 465 2.44 4.82 -27.96
C PRO A 465 1.49 5.59 -27.05
N SER A 466 1.62 6.92 -27.05
CA SER A 466 0.69 7.84 -26.41
C SER A 466 0.43 9.08 -27.26
N LEU A 467 -0.82 9.52 -27.26
CA LEU A 467 -1.29 10.73 -27.89
C LEU A 467 -2.18 11.49 -26.90
N ASN A 468 -1.85 12.75 -26.64
CA ASN A 468 -2.70 13.66 -25.88
C ASN A 468 -2.87 14.95 -26.68
N LEU A 469 -4.10 15.28 -27.02
CA LEU A 469 -4.46 16.48 -27.77
C LEU A 469 -5.36 17.36 -26.91
N LYS A 470 -4.99 18.64 -26.78
CA LYS A 470 -5.82 19.65 -26.14
C LYS A 470 -6.23 20.69 -27.17
N TYR A 471 -7.52 20.99 -27.20
CA TYR A 471 -8.12 22.04 -28.02
C TYR A 471 -8.86 23.05 -27.15
N ASN A 472 -8.37 24.26 -27.05
CA ASN A 472 -9.02 25.38 -26.39
C ASN A 472 -10.03 26.02 -27.36
N LEU A 473 -11.31 25.65 -27.26
CA LEU A 473 -12.38 26.20 -28.10
C LEU A 473 -12.58 27.69 -27.80
N THR A 474 -12.50 28.07 -26.52
CA THR A 474 -12.54 29.44 -26.01
C THR A 474 -11.63 29.55 -24.80
N PRO A 475 -11.34 30.75 -24.28
CA PRO A 475 -10.59 30.88 -23.00
C PRO A 475 -11.25 30.16 -21.81
N LYS A 476 -12.54 29.82 -21.92
CA LYS A 476 -13.33 29.16 -20.88
C LYS A 476 -13.63 27.69 -21.16
N GLN A 477 -13.37 27.22 -22.37
CA GLN A 477 -13.74 25.86 -22.77
C GLN A 477 -12.57 25.13 -23.45
N ALA A 478 -12.30 23.91 -23.03
CA ALA A 478 -11.28 23.06 -23.61
C ALA A 478 -11.79 21.64 -23.83
N PHE A 479 -11.41 21.05 -24.94
CA PHE A 479 -11.52 19.61 -25.19
C PHE A 479 -10.15 18.95 -25.04
N ARG A 480 -10.15 17.70 -24.54
CA ARG A 480 -8.94 16.90 -24.45
C ARG A 480 -9.23 15.50 -24.95
N LEU A 481 -8.39 15.00 -25.84
CA LEU A 481 -8.40 13.63 -26.34
C LEU A 481 -7.11 12.95 -25.90
N GLY A 482 -7.22 11.78 -25.27
CA GLY A 482 -6.09 10.93 -24.89
C GLY A 482 -6.26 9.54 -25.50
N ALA A 483 -5.20 9.01 -26.11
CA ALA A 483 -5.16 7.63 -26.57
C ALA A 483 -3.79 7.03 -26.20
N SER A 484 -3.78 5.82 -25.62
CA SER A 484 -2.51 5.20 -25.22
C SER A 484 -2.62 3.69 -25.08
N LYS A 485 -1.46 3.04 -25.19
CA LYS A 485 -1.27 1.65 -24.78
C LYS A 485 -0.39 1.62 -23.52
N THR A 486 -0.78 0.85 -22.52
CA THR A 486 -0.05 0.56 -21.28
C THR A 486 -0.16 -0.93 -20.96
N TYR A 487 0.40 -1.37 -19.86
CA TYR A 487 0.24 -2.76 -19.40
C TYR A 487 -0.08 -2.81 -17.90
N THR A 488 -0.45 -4.00 -17.39
CA THR A 488 -0.55 -4.28 -15.96
C THR A 488 0.20 -5.57 -15.67
N LEU A 489 1.16 -5.49 -14.74
CA LEU A 489 1.95 -6.63 -14.28
C LEU A 489 1.23 -7.35 -13.15
N PRO A 490 1.34 -8.68 -13.07
CA PRO A 490 0.91 -9.40 -11.88
C PRO A 490 1.82 -9.05 -10.69
N GLN A 491 1.25 -9.12 -9.49
CA GLN A 491 1.96 -8.90 -8.24
C GLN A 491 2.85 -10.10 -7.90
N PRO A 492 3.93 -9.92 -7.11
CA PRO A 492 4.76 -11.01 -6.62
C PRO A 492 3.97 -12.17 -6.02
N LYS A 493 3.05 -11.86 -5.11
CA LYS A 493 2.19 -12.84 -4.46
C LYS A 493 1.25 -13.57 -5.43
N GLU A 494 0.78 -12.89 -6.47
CA GLU A 494 -0.15 -13.48 -7.45
C GLU A 494 0.51 -14.55 -8.33
N ILE A 495 1.81 -14.46 -8.54
CA ILE A 495 2.60 -15.42 -9.33
C ILE A 495 3.35 -16.46 -8.47
N SER A 496 3.18 -16.41 -7.16
CA SER A 496 3.59 -17.45 -6.22
C SER A 496 2.37 -18.26 -5.78
N PRO A 497 2.41 -19.61 -5.70
CA PRO A 497 1.28 -20.43 -5.27
C PRO A 497 0.99 -20.32 -3.76
N TYR A 498 1.53 -19.32 -3.09
CA TYR A 498 1.31 -19.01 -1.70
C TYR A 498 -0.18 -18.78 -1.39
N ARG A 499 -0.66 -19.33 -0.26
CA ARG A 499 -2.05 -19.21 0.19
C ARG A 499 -2.14 -18.32 1.43
N TYR A 500 -2.89 -17.23 1.32
CA TYR A 500 -3.19 -16.33 2.43
C TYR A 500 -4.61 -16.56 2.97
N VAL A 501 -4.74 -16.60 4.31
CA VAL A 501 -6.02 -16.78 5.01
C VAL A 501 -6.55 -15.43 5.47
N GLY A 502 -7.50 -14.88 4.73
CA GLY A 502 -8.20 -13.65 5.08
C GLY A 502 -9.38 -13.88 6.03
N VAL A 503 -10.03 -12.78 6.43
CA VAL A 503 -11.25 -12.84 7.29
C VAL A 503 -12.42 -13.45 6.52
N ASN A 504 -12.62 -13.06 5.27
CA ASN A 504 -13.73 -13.47 4.43
C ASN A 504 -13.37 -14.52 3.38
N PHE A 505 -12.17 -14.40 2.79
CA PHE A 505 -11.71 -15.23 1.69
C PHE A 505 -10.29 -15.68 1.90
N ASN A 506 -9.98 -16.86 1.37
CA ASN A 506 -8.60 -17.29 1.18
C ASN A 506 -8.17 -16.91 -0.24
N SER A 507 -7.00 -16.29 -0.38
CA SER A 507 -6.38 -16.02 -1.68
C SER A 507 -5.24 -16.99 -1.93
N GLN A 508 -5.02 -17.35 -3.20
CA GLN A 508 -3.90 -18.19 -3.63
C GLN A 508 -3.39 -17.67 -4.97
N GLY A 509 -2.08 -17.55 -5.10
CA GLY A 509 -1.45 -17.12 -6.33
C GLY A 509 -1.50 -18.20 -7.42
N ASN A 510 -1.24 -17.78 -8.66
CA ASN A 510 -1.19 -18.63 -9.84
C ASN A 510 0.05 -18.28 -10.66
N GLU A 511 1.03 -19.17 -10.69
CA GLU A 511 2.30 -19.02 -11.42
C GLU A 511 2.16 -18.83 -12.94
N LYS A 512 0.98 -19.20 -13.50
CA LYS A 512 0.69 -19.10 -14.94
C LYS A 512 0.14 -17.74 -15.36
N LEU A 513 -0.02 -16.79 -14.42
CA LEU A 513 -0.49 -15.45 -14.72
C LEU A 513 0.45 -14.75 -15.71
N GLN A 514 -0.16 -14.03 -16.64
CA GLN A 514 0.54 -13.22 -17.63
C GLN A 514 0.16 -11.74 -17.45
N PRO A 515 1.05 -10.81 -17.79
CA PRO A 515 0.71 -9.40 -17.85
C PRO A 515 -0.40 -9.12 -18.86
N SER A 516 -1.23 -8.14 -18.58
CA SER A 516 -2.27 -7.67 -19.50
C SER A 516 -1.84 -6.43 -20.27
N ASP A 517 -2.24 -6.34 -21.55
CA ASP A 517 -2.18 -5.14 -22.38
C ASP A 517 -3.40 -4.25 -22.11
N ASN A 518 -3.20 -2.96 -21.90
CA ASN A 518 -4.28 -2.00 -21.65
C ASN A 518 -4.34 -0.98 -22.80
N TYR A 519 -5.49 -0.82 -23.42
CA TYR A 519 -5.76 0.19 -24.43
C TYR A 519 -6.71 1.23 -23.83
N ASN A 520 -6.31 2.49 -23.86
CA ASN A 520 -7.01 3.58 -23.20
C ASN A 520 -7.42 4.63 -24.24
N LEU A 521 -8.67 5.07 -24.17
CA LEU A 521 -9.20 6.19 -24.94
C LEU A 521 -10.02 7.10 -24.01
N ASP A 522 -9.70 8.37 -24.00
CA ASP A 522 -10.31 9.37 -23.14
C ASP A 522 -10.71 10.60 -23.95
N LEU A 523 -11.94 11.08 -23.74
CA LEU A 523 -12.42 12.34 -24.28
C LEU A 523 -12.99 13.16 -23.13
N LYS A 524 -12.47 14.38 -22.94
CA LYS A 524 -12.87 15.26 -21.85
C LYS A 524 -13.23 16.64 -22.39
N TRP A 525 -14.33 17.20 -21.89
CA TRP A 525 -14.69 18.59 -22.06
C TRP A 525 -14.67 19.29 -20.72
N ASP A 526 -13.96 20.42 -20.65
CA ASP A 526 -13.86 21.29 -19.48
C ASP A 526 -14.49 22.64 -19.81
N PHE A 527 -15.35 23.14 -18.92
CA PHE A 527 -15.93 24.47 -18.99
C PHE A 527 -15.71 25.22 -17.67
N ASN A 528 -15.03 26.35 -17.74
CA ASN A 528 -14.77 27.23 -16.60
C ASN A 528 -15.62 28.49 -16.74
N PRO A 529 -16.84 28.54 -16.17
CA PRO A 529 -17.68 29.75 -16.19
C PRO A 529 -16.98 30.97 -15.57
N THR A 530 -16.32 30.72 -14.44
CA THR A 530 -15.44 31.65 -13.72
C THR A 530 -14.08 31.00 -13.43
N PRO A 531 -13.04 31.75 -13.00
CA PRO A 531 -11.73 31.18 -12.66
C PRO A 531 -11.76 30.15 -11.53
N THR A 532 -12.81 30.16 -10.70
CA THR A 532 -12.95 29.28 -9.53
C THR A 532 -13.95 28.14 -9.74
N GLU A 533 -14.68 28.12 -10.87
CA GLU A 533 -15.70 27.11 -11.16
C GLU A 533 -15.29 26.23 -12.34
N LEU A 534 -15.56 24.95 -12.23
CA LEU A 534 -15.28 23.97 -13.28
C LEU A 534 -16.47 23.02 -13.45
N VAL A 535 -16.97 22.94 -14.69
CA VAL A 535 -17.87 21.88 -15.14
C VAL A 535 -17.08 20.98 -16.08
N SER A 536 -17.05 19.69 -15.80
CA SER A 536 -16.24 18.73 -16.58
C SER A 536 -17.06 17.50 -16.95
N LEU A 537 -17.03 17.13 -18.23
CA LEU A 537 -17.62 15.90 -18.73
C LEU A 537 -16.51 15.03 -19.35
N THR A 538 -16.43 13.76 -18.92
CA THR A 538 -15.43 12.82 -19.41
C THR A 538 -16.10 11.53 -19.88
N ALA A 539 -15.86 11.15 -21.14
CA ALA A 539 -16.11 9.82 -21.65
C ALA A 539 -14.79 9.06 -21.75
N PHE A 540 -14.77 7.80 -21.36
CA PHE A 540 -13.58 6.96 -21.45
C PHE A 540 -13.93 5.54 -21.87
N TYR A 541 -13.00 4.91 -22.56
CA TYR A 541 -13.06 3.49 -22.95
C TYR A 541 -11.72 2.82 -22.61
N LYS A 542 -11.79 1.68 -21.93
CA LYS A 542 -10.61 0.89 -21.58
C LYS A 542 -10.82 -0.55 -22.00
N TYR A 543 -9.86 -1.08 -22.76
CA TYR A 543 -9.85 -2.48 -23.16
C TYR A 543 -8.60 -3.16 -22.57
N ILE A 544 -8.83 -4.09 -21.65
CA ILE A 544 -7.79 -4.85 -20.96
C ILE A 544 -7.79 -6.24 -21.56
N LYS A 545 -6.66 -6.62 -22.16
CA LYS A 545 -6.48 -7.91 -22.83
C LYS A 545 -5.38 -8.70 -22.11
N ASN A 546 -5.71 -9.92 -21.69
CA ASN A 546 -4.77 -10.92 -21.19
C ASN A 546 -4.24 -11.80 -22.33
#